data_db2410626151a1a90c5650469a262ccd
#
_entry.id   db2410626151a1a90c5650469a262ccd
#
_cell.length_a   1.000
_cell.length_b   1.000
_cell.length_c   1.000
_cell.angle_alpha   90.00
_cell.angle_beta   90.00
_cell.angle_gamma   90.00
#
_symmetry.space_group_name_H-M   'P 1'
#
loop_
_entity.id
_entity.type
_entity.pdbx_description
1 polymer ?
#
loop_
_entity_poly.entity_id
_entity_poly.type
_entity_poly.pdbx_seq_one_letter_code
_entity_poly.pdbx_strand_id
1 'polypeptide(L)'
;LVKRVASGDPQAPFLKGQLYYEEGLYEEALRQFEQIKDTDFQAMYQLGVMYYDGLGTKEDPVKGVEYMKKILDSDSPKARHLKFAAAYNLGRAHYEGCGVKQSTEEAERLWLIAADHGNPKASVKAQSTLGMLYSVSVLKDLKKAFFWHSEACGNGNLESQGALGVMYLYGQGIHQNTKAALECLREAAERGNIYAQGHLVEYHYNRKFYSTAAAAAKRIAESNDLDMLANVTNCLPTYVAKGAAMAAFYLARCLQLGRGVQQDQAAAKKYYSKACLLDPAVASDLQLAANLGRI
;
A
#
# COMPACT_ATOMS: atom_id res chain seq x y z
N LEU A 1 -17.74 -25.71 11.80
CA LEU A 1 -17.97 -25.84 10.36
C LEU A 1 -18.67 -27.16 10.01
N VAL A 2 -18.13 -28.34 10.43
CA VAL A 2 -18.71 -29.66 10.15
C VAL A 2 -20.18 -29.75 10.57
N LYS A 3 -20.56 -29.23 11.75
CA LYS A 3 -21.95 -29.17 12.21
C LYS A 3 -22.84 -28.28 11.34
N ARG A 4 -22.33 -27.14 10.80
CA ARG A 4 -23.06 -26.25 9.91
C ARG A 4 -23.28 -26.86 8.53
N VAL A 5 -22.27 -27.58 8.00
CA VAL A 5 -22.41 -28.33 6.75
C VAL A 5 -23.48 -29.42 6.88
N ALA A 6 -23.47 -30.14 8.00
CA ALA A 6 -24.46 -31.21 8.28
C ALA A 6 -25.89 -30.68 8.50
N SER A 7 -26.05 -29.42 8.94
CA SER A 7 -27.37 -28.79 9.14
C SER A 7 -27.94 -28.12 7.88
N GLY A 8 -27.25 -28.21 6.72
CA GLY A 8 -27.71 -27.58 5.47
C GLY A 8 -27.65 -26.05 5.46
N ASP A 9 -26.77 -25.46 6.27
CA ASP A 9 -26.53 -24.00 6.28
C ASP A 9 -26.11 -23.52 4.89
N PRO A 10 -26.86 -22.61 4.24
CA PRO A 10 -26.51 -22.12 2.89
C PRO A 10 -25.14 -21.43 2.80
N GLN A 11 -24.61 -20.93 3.92
CA GLN A 11 -23.30 -20.28 3.98
C GLN A 11 -22.15 -21.27 4.21
N ALA A 12 -22.44 -22.52 4.58
CA ALA A 12 -21.41 -23.49 4.91
C ALA A 12 -20.42 -23.78 3.76
N PRO A 13 -20.84 -23.90 2.49
CA PRO A 13 -19.91 -24.09 1.38
C PRO A 13 -18.94 -22.92 1.21
N PHE A 14 -19.42 -21.66 1.34
CA PHE A 14 -18.56 -20.48 1.29
C PHE A 14 -17.56 -20.45 2.45
N LEU A 15 -18.02 -20.69 3.66
CA LEU A 15 -17.15 -20.72 4.86
C LEU A 15 -16.08 -21.80 4.77
N LYS A 16 -16.37 -22.95 4.12
CA LYS A 16 -15.39 -24.00 3.88
C LYS A 16 -14.31 -23.52 2.89
N GLY A 17 -14.70 -22.89 1.81
CA GLY A 17 -13.77 -22.30 0.84
C GLY A 17 -12.92 -21.20 1.47
N GLN A 18 -13.53 -20.35 2.31
CA GLN A 18 -12.84 -19.30 3.04
C GLN A 18 -11.78 -19.87 4.01
N LEU A 19 -12.11 -20.93 4.75
CA LEU A 19 -11.16 -21.59 5.63
C LEU A 19 -9.95 -22.11 4.86
N TYR A 20 -10.16 -22.80 3.74
CA TYR A 20 -9.06 -23.26 2.90
C TYR A 20 -8.20 -22.09 2.38
N TYR A 21 -8.84 -20.99 2.01
CA TYR A 21 -8.13 -19.79 1.56
C TYR A 21 -7.23 -19.20 2.66
N GLU A 22 -7.75 -19.09 3.88
CA GLU A 22 -7.00 -18.58 5.05
C GLU A 22 -5.85 -19.49 5.48
N GLU A 23 -6.00 -20.81 5.27
CA GLU A 23 -4.94 -21.79 5.52
C GLU A 23 -3.91 -21.88 4.37
N GLY A 24 -4.09 -21.09 3.29
CA GLY A 24 -3.20 -21.13 2.13
C GLY A 24 -3.42 -22.32 1.18
N LEU A 25 -4.49 -23.09 1.41
CA LEU A 25 -4.89 -24.22 0.56
C LEU A 25 -5.72 -23.71 -0.62
N TYR A 26 -5.05 -22.97 -1.50
CA TYR A 26 -5.72 -22.19 -2.56
C TYR A 26 -6.40 -23.06 -3.63
N GLU A 27 -5.85 -24.22 -3.97
CA GLU A 27 -6.49 -25.13 -4.93
C GLU A 27 -7.81 -25.70 -4.39
N GLU A 28 -7.85 -26.04 -3.12
CA GLU A 28 -9.05 -26.51 -2.42
C GLU A 28 -10.09 -25.39 -2.31
N ALA A 29 -9.65 -24.18 -1.95
CA ALA A 29 -10.52 -23.00 -1.90
C ALA A 29 -11.14 -22.71 -3.28
N LEU A 30 -10.33 -22.73 -4.34
CA LEU A 30 -10.78 -22.50 -5.71
C LEU A 30 -11.89 -23.51 -6.09
N ARG A 31 -11.68 -24.80 -5.83
CA ARG A 31 -12.67 -25.84 -6.13
C ARG A 31 -13.98 -25.62 -5.37
N GLN A 32 -13.94 -25.18 -4.12
CA GLN A 32 -15.14 -24.89 -3.34
C GLN A 32 -15.90 -23.67 -3.91
N PHE A 33 -15.21 -22.59 -4.20
CA PHE A 33 -15.84 -21.40 -4.75
C PHE A 33 -16.40 -21.59 -6.16
N GLU A 34 -15.73 -22.37 -7.02
CA GLU A 34 -16.23 -22.71 -8.37
C GLU A 34 -17.59 -23.43 -8.34
N GLN A 35 -17.85 -24.26 -7.31
CA GLN A 35 -19.10 -24.98 -7.18
C GLN A 35 -20.29 -24.07 -6.84
N ILE A 36 -20.08 -22.90 -6.23
CA ILE A 36 -21.14 -22.04 -5.71
C ILE A 36 -21.16 -20.65 -6.33
N LYS A 37 -20.27 -20.33 -7.27
CA LYS A 37 -20.11 -18.99 -7.86
C LYS A 37 -21.36 -18.41 -8.48
N ASP A 38 -22.23 -19.25 -9.04
CA ASP A 38 -23.45 -18.79 -9.73
C ASP A 38 -24.58 -18.42 -8.76
N THR A 39 -24.47 -18.83 -7.50
CA THR A 39 -25.44 -18.58 -6.43
C THR A 39 -24.92 -17.71 -5.30
N ASP A 40 -23.59 -17.54 -5.20
CA ASP A 40 -22.94 -16.80 -4.13
C ASP A 40 -21.97 -15.75 -4.69
N PHE A 41 -22.31 -14.47 -4.56
CA PHE A 41 -21.49 -13.36 -5.02
C PHE A 41 -20.18 -13.22 -4.23
N GLN A 42 -20.12 -13.68 -2.97
CA GLN A 42 -18.87 -13.68 -2.20
C GLN A 42 -17.87 -14.70 -2.80
N ALA A 43 -18.36 -15.88 -3.18
CA ALA A 43 -17.55 -16.88 -3.88
C ALA A 43 -17.10 -16.35 -5.25
N MET A 44 -17.98 -15.68 -5.99
CA MET A 44 -17.64 -15.04 -7.27
C MET A 44 -16.54 -13.98 -7.09
N TYR A 45 -16.63 -13.17 -6.03
CA TYR A 45 -15.61 -12.17 -5.71
C TYR A 45 -14.26 -12.81 -5.39
N GLN A 46 -14.23 -13.84 -4.54
CA GLN A 46 -13.00 -14.54 -4.20
C GLN A 46 -12.36 -15.20 -5.44
N LEU A 47 -13.16 -15.80 -6.29
CA LEU A 47 -12.67 -16.32 -7.58
C LEU A 47 -12.07 -15.23 -8.46
N GLY A 48 -12.71 -14.06 -8.50
CA GLY A 48 -12.17 -12.91 -9.24
C GLY A 48 -10.76 -12.53 -8.77
N VAL A 49 -10.54 -12.47 -7.46
CA VAL A 49 -9.22 -12.22 -6.85
C VAL A 49 -8.25 -13.37 -7.16
N MET A 50 -8.68 -14.63 -6.96
CA MET A 50 -7.83 -15.81 -7.15
C MET A 50 -7.37 -15.98 -8.59
N TYR A 51 -8.24 -15.76 -9.57
CA TYR A 51 -7.84 -15.78 -10.99
C TYR A 51 -6.94 -14.61 -11.35
N TYR A 52 -7.23 -13.42 -10.83
CA TYR A 52 -6.42 -12.24 -11.13
C TYR A 52 -4.98 -12.38 -10.62
N ASP A 53 -4.80 -12.87 -9.39
CA ASP A 53 -3.51 -12.98 -8.71
C ASP A 53 -2.85 -14.38 -8.85
N GLY A 54 -3.50 -15.33 -9.54
CA GLY A 54 -2.97 -16.68 -9.73
C GLY A 54 -2.92 -17.54 -8.46
N LEU A 55 -3.90 -17.42 -7.57
CA LEU A 55 -3.97 -18.18 -6.32
C LEU A 55 -4.68 -19.51 -6.52
N GLY A 56 -3.96 -20.62 -6.37
CA GLY A 56 -4.49 -21.97 -6.59
C GLY A 56 -4.78 -22.33 -8.04
N THR A 57 -4.39 -21.47 -8.97
CA THR A 57 -4.53 -21.64 -10.41
C THR A 57 -3.48 -20.80 -11.14
N LYS A 58 -3.34 -21.03 -12.45
CA LYS A 58 -2.57 -20.10 -13.28
C LYS A 58 -3.28 -18.74 -13.30
N GLU A 59 -2.49 -17.69 -13.27
CA GLU A 59 -2.95 -16.31 -13.40
C GLU A 59 -3.78 -16.12 -14.68
N ASP A 60 -4.99 -15.60 -14.51
CA ASP A 60 -5.94 -15.26 -15.60
C ASP A 60 -6.64 -13.93 -15.25
N PRO A 61 -5.97 -12.80 -15.50
CA PRO A 61 -6.53 -11.49 -15.16
C PRO A 61 -7.81 -11.15 -15.93
N VAL A 62 -7.97 -11.67 -17.16
CA VAL A 62 -9.18 -11.46 -17.95
C VAL A 62 -10.39 -12.05 -17.25
N LYS A 63 -10.28 -13.30 -16.79
CA LYS A 63 -11.33 -13.99 -16.05
C LYS A 63 -11.60 -13.30 -14.70
N GLY A 64 -10.54 -12.87 -14.00
CA GLY A 64 -10.67 -12.11 -12.77
C GLY A 64 -11.48 -10.82 -12.95
N VAL A 65 -11.16 -10.06 -13.98
CA VAL A 65 -11.88 -8.83 -14.35
C VAL A 65 -13.34 -9.11 -14.71
N GLU A 66 -13.64 -10.19 -15.44
CA GLU A 66 -15.01 -10.56 -15.79
C GLU A 66 -15.89 -10.79 -14.55
N TYR A 67 -15.36 -11.48 -13.53
CA TYR A 67 -16.09 -11.66 -12.27
C TYR A 67 -16.34 -10.34 -11.54
N MET A 68 -15.35 -9.43 -11.50
CA MET A 68 -15.51 -8.11 -10.87
C MET A 68 -16.57 -7.26 -11.59
N LYS A 69 -16.60 -7.30 -12.93
CA LYS A 69 -17.63 -6.64 -13.74
C LYS A 69 -19.03 -7.20 -13.44
N LYS A 70 -19.18 -8.52 -13.41
CA LYS A 70 -20.48 -9.16 -13.08
C LYS A 70 -21.02 -8.72 -11.72
N ILE A 71 -20.14 -8.56 -10.72
CA ILE A 71 -20.53 -8.09 -9.38
C ILE A 71 -20.94 -6.61 -9.45
N LEU A 72 -20.14 -5.77 -10.10
CA LEU A 72 -20.37 -4.33 -10.19
C LEU A 72 -21.67 -4.01 -10.93
N ASP A 73 -21.96 -4.73 -12.02
CA ASP A 73 -23.12 -4.53 -12.90
C ASP A 73 -24.40 -5.20 -12.36
N SER A 74 -24.30 -6.02 -11.32
CA SER A 74 -25.45 -6.76 -10.78
C SER A 74 -26.39 -5.84 -9.99
N ASP A 75 -27.68 -5.93 -10.26
CA ASP A 75 -28.73 -5.25 -9.47
C ASP A 75 -29.17 -6.04 -8.24
N SER A 76 -28.62 -7.23 -8.02
CA SER A 76 -28.96 -8.08 -6.90
C SER A 76 -28.61 -7.41 -5.55
N PRO A 77 -29.54 -7.38 -4.57
CA PRO A 77 -29.25 -6.90 -3.22
C PRO A 77 -28.10 -7.67 -2.55
N LYS A 78 -27.88 -8.94 -2.93
CA LYS A 78 -26.80 -9.79 -2.41
C LYS A 78 -25.42 -9.37 -2.90
N ALA A 79 -25.31 -8.71 -4.06
CA ALA A 79 -24.05 -8.19 -4.59
C ALA A 79 -23.68 -6.81 -4.02
N ARG A 80 -24.66 -6.09 -3.45
CA ARG A 80 -24.52 -4.66 -3.08
C ARG A 80 -23.35 -4.37 -2.17
N HIS A 81 -23.09 -5.23 -1.17
CA HIS A 81 -22.01 -5.06 -0.21
C HIS A 81 -20.61 -5.33 -0.79
N LEU A 82 -20.52 -5.96 -1.97
CA LEU A 82 -19.26 -6.26 -2.66
C LEU A 82 -18.89 -5.24 -3.74
N LYS A 83 -19.82 -4.32 -4.09
CA LYS A 83 -19.58 -3.37 -5.18
C LYS A 83 -18.39 -2.46 -4.95
N PHE A 84 -18.14 -2.01 -3.74
CA PHE A 84 -16.98 -1.18 -3.42
C PHE A 84 -15.66 -1.95 -3.62
N ALA A 85 -15.60 -3.19 -3.14
CA ALA A 85 -14.42 -4.03 -3.31
C ALA A 85 -14.20 -4.43 -4.78
N ALA A 86 -15.27 -4.75 -5.51
CA ALA A 86 -15.20 -5.06 -6.95
C ALA A 86 -14.74 -3.85 -7.77
N ALA A 87 -15.28 -2.66 -7.49
CA ALA A 87 -14.86 -1.41 -8.13
C ALA A 87 -13.38 -1.09 -7.85
N TYR A 88 -12.91 -1.32 -6.62
CA TYR A 88 -11.51 -1.15 -6.28
C TYR A 88 -10.58 -2.05 -7.12
N ASN A 89 -10.88 -3.36 -7.17
CA ASN A 89 -10.06 -4.31 -7.93
C ASN A 89 -10.12 -4.06 -9.44
N LEU A 90 -11.28 -3.69 -9.96
CA LEU A 90 -11.41 -3.33 -11.38
C LEU A 90 -10.63 -2.04 -11.72
N GLY A 91 -10.63 -1.05 -10.81
CA GLY A 91 -9.80 0.14 -10.91
C GLY A 91 -8.30 -0.20 -10.96
N ARG A 92 -7.85 -1.13 -10.08
CA ARG A 92 -6.48 -1.65 -10.10
C ARG A 92 -6.14 -2.27 -11.47
N ALA A 93 -7.01 -3.10 -12.00
CA ALA A 93 -6.83 -3.74 -13.30
C ALA A 93 -6.66 -2.72 -14.45
N HIS A 94 -7.47 -1.65 -14.46
CA HIS A 94 -7.32 -0.57 -15.43
C HIS A 94 -6.05 0.26 -15.22
N TYR A 95 -5.65 0.50 -13.99
CA TYR A 95 -4.41 1.23 -13.70
C TYR A 95 -3.17 0.47 -14.14
N GLU A 96 -3.13 -0.84 -13.90
CA GLU A 96 -2.03 -1.74 -14.28
C GLU A 96 -2.08 -2.15 -15.76
N GLY A 97 -3.25 -2.08 -16.40
CA GLY A 97 -3.46 -2.61 -17.75
C GLY A 97 -3.46 -4.14 -17.81
N CYS A 98 -3.93 -4.79 -16.73
CA CYS A 98 -3.90 -6.24 -16.56
C CYS A 98 -5.31 -6.81 -16.74
N GLY A 99 -5.51 -7.65 -17.76
CA GLY A 99 -6.82 -8.20 -18.12
C GLY A 99 -7.78 -7.23 -18.80
N VAL A 100 -7.42 -5.95 -18.87
CA VAL A 100 -8.14 -4.87 -19.56
C VAL A 100 -7.16 -3.86 -20.15
N LYS A 101 -7.65 -3.01 -21.06
CA LYS A 101 -6.86 -1.88 -21.57
C LYS A 101 -6.53 -0.92 -20.42
N GLN A 102 -5.25 -0.53 -20.32
CA GLN A 102 -4.81 0.46 -19.34
C GLN A 102 -5.52 1.80 -19.56
N SER A 103 -6.05 2.35 -18.49
CA SER A 103 -6.66 3.68 -18.44
C SER A 103 -6.63 4.23 -17.03
N THR A 104 -5.87 5.30 -16.83
CA THR A 104 -5.80 6.00 -15.54
C THR A 104 -7.12 6.69 -15.22
N GLU A 105 -7.82 7.21 -16.23
CA GLU A 105 -9.12 7.88 -16.07
C GLU A 105 -10.21 6.88 -15.65
N GLU A 106 -10.22 5.68 -16.22
CA GLU A 106 -11.18 4.65 -15.82
C GLU A 106 -10.85 4.12 -14.42
N ALA A 107 -9.57 3.97 -14.08
CA ALA A 107 -9.14 3.64 -12.73
C ALA A 107 -9.60 4.70 -11.71
N GLU A 108 -9.42 5.99 -12.02
CA GLU A 108 -9.94 7.10 -11.19
C GLU A 108 -11.45 6.99 -10.98
N ARG A 109 -12.21 6.82 -12.07
CA ARG A 109 -13.68 6.71 -12.01
C ARG A 109 -14.12 5.57 -11.08
N LEU A 110 -13.50 4.40 -11.22
CA LEU A 110 -13.82 3.20 -10.43
C LEU A 110 -13.40 3.36 -8.96
N TRP A 111 -12.25 3.95 -8.69
CA TRP A 111 -11.81 4.20 -7.32
C TRP A 111 -12.64 5.29 -6.63
N LEU A 112 -13.16 6.28 -7.37
CA LEU A 112 -14.13 7.24 -6.83
C LEU A 112 -15.45 6.56 -6.41
N ILE A 113 -15.93 5.58 -7.19
CA ILE A 113 -17.08 4.74 -6.80
C ILE A 113 -16.75 3.94 -5.53
N ALA A 114 -15.58 3.29 -5.50
CA ALA A 114 -15.17 2.47 -4.36
C ALA A 114 -14.92 3.30 -3.08
N ALA A 115 -14.40 4.51 -3.23
CA ALA A 115 -14.11 5.41 -2.11
C ALA A 115 -15.35 6.07 -1.51
N ASP A 116 -16.41 6.24 -2.28
CA ASP A 116 -17.75 6.76 -1.92
C ASP A 116 -17.76 7.65 -0.65
N HIS A 117 -17.25 8.88 -0.80
CA HIS A 117 -17.05 9.81 0.32
C HIS A 117 -18.31 9.95 1.19
N GLY A 118 -18.10 9.83 2.50
CA GLY A 118 -19.17 9.90 3.50
C GLY A 118 -19.94 8.58 3.71
N ASN A 119 -19.66 7.53 2.95
CA ASN A 119 -20.25 6.21 3.17
C ASN A 119 -19.35 5.36 4.11
N PRO A 120 -19.85 4.93 5.29
CA PRO A 120 -19.03 4.14 6.21
C PRO A 120 -18.64 2.74 5.70
N LYS A 121 -19.27 2.29 4.61
CA LYS A 121 -18.98 1.00 3.95
C LYS A 121 -17.99 1.14 2.78
N ALA A 122 -17.61 2.37 2.44
CA ALA A 122 -16.67 2.62 1.34
C ALA A 122 -15.30 1.99 1.58
N SER A 123 -14.58 1.75 0.50
CA SER A 123 -13.22 1.19 0.54
C SER A 123 -12.21 2.23 1.01
N VAL A 124 -11.69 2.07 2.22
CA VAL A 124 -10.60 2.90 2.75
C VAL A 124 -9.34 2.75 1.89
N LYS A 125 -9.12 1.56 1.33
CA LYS A 125 -8.01 1.30 0.41
C LYS A 125 -8.16 2.08 -0.90
N ALA A 126 -9.37 2.24 -1.41
CA ALA A 126 -9.62 3.11 -2.57
C ALA A 126 -9.35 4.59 -2.25
N GLN A 127 -9.69 5.04 -1.05
CA GLN A 127 -9.39 6.40 -0.59
C GLN A 127 -7.88 6.67 -0.57
N SER A 128 -7.09 5.78 0.02
CA SER A 128 -5.62 5.93 0.05
C SER A 128 -5.01 5.83 -1.34
N THR A 129 -5.55 4.97 -2.21
CA THR A 129 -5.11 4.82 -3.59
C THR A 129 -5.39 6.06 -4.43
N LEU A 130 -6.54 6.72 -4.24
CA LEU A 130 -6.84 8.03 -4.85
C LEU A 130 -5.87 9.11 -4.36
N GLY A 131 -5.53 9.12 -3.07
CA GLY A 131 -4.52 10.01 -2.53
C GLY A 131 -3.17 9.83 -3.23
N MET A 132 -2.74 8.60 -3.43
CA MET A 132 -1.52 8.28 -4.19
C MET A 132 -1.66 8.71 -5.67
N LEU A 133 -2.77 8.37 -6.33
CA LEU A 133 -3.02 8.71 -7.73
C LEU A 133 -2.84 10.21 -7.99
N TYR A 134 -3.47 11.05 -7.18
CA TYR A 134 -3.37 12.50 -7.30
C TYR A 134 -2.02 13.06 -6.83
N SER A 135 -1.20 12.28 -6.16
CA SER A 135 0.15 12.70 -5.76
C SER A 135 1.18 12.53 -6.88
N VAL A 136 1.07 11.48 -7.71
CA VAL A 136 2.18 11.04 -8.59
C VAL A 136 1.80 10.81 -10.06
N SER A 137 0.51 10.68 -10.40
CA SER A 137 0.09 10.33 -11.76
C SER A 137 0.00 11.53 -12.69
N VAL A 138 -0.40 11.27 -13.94
CA VAL A 138 -0.75 12.32 -14.93
C VAL A 138 -1.92 13.18 -14.46
N LEU A 139 -2.73 12.69 -13.53
CA LEU A 139 -3.86 13.40 -12.92
C LEU A 139 -3.44 14.20 -11.66
N LYS A 140 -2.16 14.50 -11.50
CA LYS A 140 -1.60 15.15 -10.31
C LYS A 140 -2.38 16.39 -9.87
N ASP A 141 -2.95 16.29 -8.68
CA ASP A 141 -3.64 17.35 -7.95
C ASP A 141 -3.41 17.20 -6.45
N LEU A 142 -2.45 17.94 -5.92
CA LEU A 142 -2.03 17.78 -4.51
C LEU A 142 -3.13 18.18 -3.51
N LYS A 143 -4.10 19.01 -3.88
CA LYS A 143 -5.25 19.33 -3.01
C LYS A 143 -6.19 18.15 -2.92
N LYS A 144 -6.50 17.50 -4.04
CA LYS A 144 -7.27 16.25 -4.05
C LYS A 144 -6.52 15.12 -3.33
N ALA A 145 -5.19 15.03 -3.53
CA ALA A 145 -4.36 14.06 -2.80
C ALA A 145 -4.46 14.25 -1.29
N PHE A 146 -4.35 15.49 -0.80
CA PHE A 146 -4.49 15.81 0.61
C PHE A 146 -5.89 15.43 1.13
N PHE A 147 -6.94 15.78 0.39
CA PHE A 147 -8.32 15.42 0.75
C PHE A 147 -8.47 13.91 0.95
N TRP A 148 -8.07 13.10 -0.05
CA TRP A 148 -8.27 11.66 0.00
C TRP A 148 -7.38 10.97 1.03
N HIS A 149 -6.14 11.41 1.21
CA HIS A 149 -5.30 10.91 2.29
C HIS A 149 -5.87 11.27 3.67
N SER A 150 -6.50 12.45 3.83
CA SER A 150 -7.17 12.85 5.08
C SER A 150 -8.36 11.95 5.36
N GLU A 151 -9.20 11.64 4.37
CA GLU A 151 -10.32 10.72 4.49
C GLU A 151 -9.85 9.32 4.89
N ALA A 152 -8.86 8.78 4.17
CA ALA A 152 -8.32 7.45 4.47
C ALA A 152 -7.68 7.40 5.87
N CYS A 153 -6.95 8.42 6.28
CA CYS A 153 -6.35 8.52 7.61
C CYS A 153 -7.43 8.59 8.70
N GLY A 154 -8.47 9.38 8.50
CA GLY A 154 -9.62 9.44 9.40
C GLY A 154 -10.32 8.09 9.58
N ASN A 155 -10.25 7.22 8.56
CA ASN A 155 -10.73 5.84 8.60
C ASN A 155 -9.66 4.81 9.02
N GLY A 156 -8.55 5.26 9.60
CA GLY A 156 -7.52 4.41 10.19
C GLY A 156 -6.44 3.90 9.25
N ASN A 157 -6.35 4.41 8.02
CA ASN A 157 -5.35 3.98 7.06
C ASN A 157 -3.94 4.47 7.43
N LEU A 158 -3.05 3.53 7.73
CA LEU A 158 -1.68 3.80 8.18
C LEU A 158 -0.81 4.43 7.09
N GLU A 159 -0.95 3.99 5.85
CA GLU A 159 -0.20 4.55 4.70
C GLU A 159 -0.52 6.03 4.51
N SER A 160 -1.79 6.38 4.53
CA SER A 160 -2.24 7.76 4.37
C SER A 160 -1.82 8.65 5.55
N GLN A 161 -1.71 8.12 6.76
CA GLN A 161 -1.17 8.86 7.90
C GLN A 161 0.29 9.28 7.65
N GLY A 162 1.11 8.39 7.10
CA GLY A 162 2.47 8.71 6.69
C GLY A 162 2.52 9.73 5.56
N ALA A 163 1.67 9.55 4.53
CA ALA A 163 1.57 10.48 3.41
C ALA A 163 1.16 11.90 3.86
N LEU A 164 0.17 12.03 4.74
CA LEU A 164 -0.22 13.32 5.32
C LEU A 164 0.93 14.00 6.07
N GLY A 165 1.70 13.25 6.84
CA GLY A 165 2.87 13.77 7.53
C GLY A 165 3.86 14.40 6.56
N VAL A 166 4.11 13.74 5.42
CA VAL A 166 4.97 14.27 4.35
C VAL A 166 4.36 15.50 3.69
N MET A 167 3.05 15.48 3.42
CA MET A 167 2.35 16.63 2.81
C MET A 167 2.40 17.88 3.70
N TYR A 168 2.23 17.73 5.02
CA TYR A 168 2.43 18.81 5.98
C TYR A 168 3.88 19.27 6.08
N LEU A 169 4.84 18.34 6.00
CA LEU A 169 6.27 18.66 6.12
C LEU A 169 6.75 19.56 4.98
N TYR A 170 6.28 19.32 3.77
CA TYR A 170 6.73 20.03 2.56
C TYR A 170 5.70 21.02 1.99
N GLY A 171 4.54 21.16 2.60
CA GLY A 171 3.49 22.06 2.09
C GLY A 171 2.88 21.59 0.77
N GLN A 172 2.61 20.29 0.65
CA GLN A 172 2.06 19.70 -0.57
C GLN A 172 0.52 19.64 -0.50
N GLY A 173 -0.15 20.51 -1.26
CA GLY A 173 -1.63 20.58 -1.26
C GLY A 173 -2.24 21.21 -0.02
N ILE A 174 -1.46 21.55 0.98
CA ILE A 174 -1.80 22.20 2.24
C ILE A 174 -0.65 23.11 2.65
N HIS A 175 -0.89 24.11 3.50
CA HIS A 175 0.17 24.93 4.07
C HIS A 175 1.13 24.08 4.92
N GLN A 176 2.43 24.37 4.78
CA GLN A 176 3.46 23.69 5.55
C GLN A 176 3.20 23.84 7.06
N ASN A 177 3.24 22.73 7.78
CA ASN A 177 3.05 22.68 9.23
C ASN A 177 3.92 21.57 9.82
N THR A 178 5.12 21.94 10.28
CA THR A 178 6.09 20.99 10.83
C THR A 178 5.56 20.29 12.09
N LYS A 179 4.75 20.95 12.92
CA LYS A 179 4.18 20.33 14.12
C LYS A 179 3.23 19.20 13.75
N ALA A 180 2.25 19.48 12.90
CA ALA A 180 1.31 18.47 12.39
C ALA A 180 2.03 17.35 11.63
N ALA A 181 3.05 17.69 10.84
CA ALA A 181 3.87 16.70 10.15
C ALA A 181 4.52 15.70 11.10
N LEU A 182 5.17 16.19 12.17
CA LEU A 182 5.85 15.33 13.14
C LEU A 182 4.87 14.48 13.95
N GLU A 183 3.70 15.01 14.29
CA GLU A 183 2.63 14.24 14.94
C GLU A 183 2.21 13.06 14.06
N CYS A 184 1.82 13.32 12.80
CA CYS A 184 1.44 12.27 11.85
C CYS A 184 2.56 11.25 11.60
N LEU A 185 3.81 11.73 11.37
CA LEU A 185 4.93 10.84 11.06
C LEU A 185 5.33 9.97 12.25
N ARG A 186 5.33 10.51 13.46
CA ARG A 186 5.67 9.73 14.68
C ARG A 186 4.63 8.66 14.94
N GLU A 187 3.35 9.00 14.93
CA GLU A 187 2.29 8.02 15.13
C GLU A 187 2.32 6.93 14.04
N ALA A 188 2.49 7.32 12.79
CA ALA A 188 2.60 6.34 11.70
C ALA A 188 3.83 5.45 11.87
N ALA A 189 4.97 6.00 12.25
CA ALA A 189 6.21 5.27 12.48
C ALA A 189 6.10 4.28 13.64
N GLU A 190 5.47 4.67 14.75
CA GLU A 190 5.21 3.81 15.91
C GLU A 190 4.31 2.61 15.53
N ARG A 191 3.38 2.80 14.60
CA ARG A 191 2.52 1.76 14.05
C ARG A 191 3.19 0.91 12.95
N GLY A 192 4.47 1.14 12.65
CA GLY A 192 5.26 0.34 11.71
C GLY A 192 5.32 0.88 10.27
N ASN A 193 4.88 2.09 10.01
CA ASN A 193 4.96 2.70 8.68
C ASN A 193 6.41 3.06 8.34
N ILE A 194 7.05 2.25 7.48
CA ILE A 194 8.46 2.43 7.06
C ILE A 194 8.67 3.72 6.28
N TYR A 195 7.70 4.16 5.48
CA TYR A 195 7.77 5.42 4.75
C TYR A 195 7.87 6.62 5.73
N ALA A 196 7.03 6.63 6.76
CA ALA A 196 7.11 7.64 7.81
C ALA A 196 8.43 7.58 8.58
N GLN A 197 8.93 6.38 8.89
CA GLN A 197 10.22 6.18 9.56
C GLN A 197 11.38 6.73 8.72
N GLY A 198 11.38 6.50 7.40
CA GLY A 198 12.39 7.03 6.47
C GLY A 198 12.42 8.57 6.46
N HIS A 199 11.26 9.22 6.43
CA HIS A 199 11.15 10.67 6.49
C HIS A 199 11.56 11.24 7.86
N LEU A 200 11.32 10.53 8.96
CA LEU A 200 11.83 10.94 10.27
C LEU A 200 13.36 10.84 10.34
N VAL A 201 13.97 9.82 9.74
CA VAL A 201 15.44 9.73 9.61
C VAL A 201 15.98 10.95 8.87
N GLU A 202 15.42 11.29 7.73
CA GLU A 202 15.77 12.49 6.96
C GLU A 202 15.63 13.76 7.81
N TYR A 203 14.51 13.94 8.48
CA TYR A 203 14.25 15.08 9.34
C TYR A 203 15.31 15.23 10.44
N HIS A 204 15.61 14.14 11.15
CA HIS A 204 16.64 14.16 12.21
C HIS A 204 18.03 14.42 11.65
N TYR A 205 18.37 13.82 10.51
CA TYR A 205 19.66 14.05 9.86
C TYR A 205 19.85 15.53 9.48
N ASN A 206 18.85 16.12 8.83
CA ASN A 206 18.88 17.53 8.41
C ASN A 206 18.95 18.52 9.59
N ARG A 207 18.43 18.11 10.74
CA ARG A 207 18.53 18.85 12.02
C ARG A 207 19.83 18.55 12.79
N LYS A 208 20.75 17.78 12.18
CA LYS A 208 22.03 17.37 12.78
C LYS A 208 21.92 16.46 14.01
N PHE A 209 20.75 15.83 14.25
CA PHE A 209 20.57 14.79 15.25
C PHE A 209 21.08 13.44 14.69
N TYR A 210 22.38 13.39 14.36
CA TYR A 210 22.96 12.28 13.58
C TYR A 210 22.88 10.94 14.31
N SER A 211 23.10 10.91 15.61
CA SER A 211 23.03 9.66 16.40
C SER A 211 21.62 9.08 16.38
N THR A 212 20.59 9.93 16.54
CA THR A 212 19.18 9.53 16.46
C THR A 212 18.84 9.03 15.06
N ALA A 213 19.25 9.78 14.03
CA ALA A 213 19.03 9.40 12.64
C ALA A 213 19.69 8.06 12.30
N ALA A 214 20.96 7.89 12.67
CA ALA A 214 21.72 6.66 12.40
C ALA A 214 21.14 5.43 13.10
N ALA A 215 20.73 5.57 14.39
CA ALA A 215 20.12 4.48 15.13
C ALA A 215 18.77 4.04 14.55
N ALA A 216 17.93 4.99 14.17
CA ALA A 216 16.65 4.70 13.51
C ALA A 216 16.86 4.08 12.12
N ALA A 217 17.77 4.65 11.33
CA ALA A 217 18.08 4.17 9.99
C ALA A 217 18.64 2.74 10.00
N LYS A 218 19.48 2.40 10.98
CA LYS A 218 20.04 1.06 11.12
C LYS A 218 18.96 0.01 11.32
N ARG A 219 18.00 0.25 12.21
CA ARG A 219 16.89 -0.67 12.46
C ARG A 219 16.08 -0.97 11.19
N ILE A 220 15.84 0.04 10.37
CA ILE A 220 15.10 -0.10 9.10
C ILE A 220 15.96 -0.83 8.07
N ALA A 221 17.22 -0.41 7.93
CA ALA A 221 18.13 -0.93 6.90
C ALA A 221 18.57 -2.39 7.15
N GLU A 222 18.49 -2.88 8.38
CA GLU A 222 18.76 -4.28 8.76
C GLU A 222 17.55 -5.19 8.53
N SER A 223 16.34 -4.64 8.32
CA SER A 223 15.17 -5.44 7.95
C SER A 223 15.36 -6.06 6.56
N ASN A 224 15.10 -7.35 6.45
CA ASN A 224 15.29 -8.12 5.21
C ASN A 224 13.96 -8.52 4.54
N ASP A 225 12.82 -8.37 5.24
CA ASP A 225 11.51 -8.79 4.73
C ASP A 225 10.57 -7.60 4.64
N LEU A 226 10.78 -6.78 3.61
CA LEU A 226 9.95 -5.61 3.35
C LEU A 226 8.56 -5.99 2.84
N ASP A 227 8.43 -7.12 2.15
CA ASP A 227 7.14 -7.61 1.65
C ASP A 227 6.24 -8.03 2.81
N MET A 228 6.79 -8.73 3.81
CA MET A 228 6.06 -9.03 5.04
C MET A 228 5.62 -7.75 5.75
N LEU A 229 6.51 -6.75 5.86
CA LEU A 229 6.18 -5.47 6.48
C LEU A 229 5.08 -4.73 5.72
N ALA A 230 5.12 -4.73 4.40
CA ALA A 230 4.07 -4.16 3.56
C ALA A 230 2.71 -4.84 3.80
N ASN A 231 2.70 -6.17 3.88
CA ASN A 231 1.49 -6.95 4.13
C ASN A 231 0.92 -6.70 5.54
N VAL A 232 1.75 -6.76 6.57
CA VAL A 232 1.33 -6.57 7.98
C VAL A 232 0.79 -5.15 8.21
N THR A 233 1.41 -4.14 7.60
CA THR A 233 0.99 -2.74 7.73
C THR A 233 -0.09 -2.32 6.73
N ASN A 234 -0.42 -3.18 5.78
CA ASN A 234 -1.30 -2.89 4.64
C ASN A 234 -0.87 -1.62 3.87
N CYS A 235 0.45 -1.38 3.81
CA CYS A 235 1.05 -0.31 3.03
C CYS A 235 1.50 -0.84 1.67
N LEU A 236 1.48 0.02 0.65
CA LEU A 236 1.97 -0.35 -0.67
C LEU A 236 3.49 -0.64 -0.62
N PRO A 237 3.96 -1.74 -1.25
CA PRO A 237 5.39 -2.09 -1.29
C PRO A 237 6.28 -0.96 -1.78
N THR A 238 5.81 -0.13 -2.71
CA THR A 238 6.54 1.04 -3.22
C THR A 238 6.82 2.08 -2.16
N TYR A 239 5.88 2.36 -1.25
CA TYR A 239 6.10 3.28 -0.13
C TYR A 239 7.06 2.68 0.91
N VAL A 240 6.93 1.39 1.19
CA VAL A 240 7.85 0.69 2.11
C VAL A 240 9.27 0.70 1.56
N ALA A 241 9.46 0.37 0.28
CA ALA A 241 10.76 0.41 -0.39
C ALA A 241 11.37 1.82 -0.38
N LYS A 242 10.56 2.86 -0.63
CA LYS A 242 11.01 4.25 -0.61
C LYS A 242 11.52 4.66 0.77
N GLY A 243 10.79 4.38 1.83
CA GLY A 243 11.21 4.67 3.20
C GLY A 243 12.48 3.91 3.60
N ALA A 244 12.58 2.63 3.22
CA ALA A 244 13.76 1.81 3.47
C ALA A 244 14.99 2.29 2.68
N ALA A 245 14.81 2.74 1.43
CA ALA A 245 15.87 3.33 0.62
C ALA A 245 16.40 4.63 1.24
N MET A 246 15.52 5.50 1.71
CA MET A 246 15.89 6.72 2.43
C MET A 246 16.71 6.40 3.69
N ALA A 247 16.25 5.47 4.51
CA ALA A 247 16.96 5.04 5.71
C ALA A 247 18.35 4.49 5.40
N ALA A 248 18.46 3.61 4.40
CA ALA A 248 19.75 3.04 3.96
C ALA A 248 20.71 4.13 3.45
N PHE A 249 20.20 5.10 2.69
CA PHE A 249 21.02 6.20 2.18
C PHE A 249 21.56 7.07 3.30
N TYR A 250 20.72 7.52 4.24
CA TYR A 250 21.17 8.36 5.34
C TYR A 250 22.09 7.62 6.32
N LEU A 251 21.87 6.32 6.54
CA LEU A 251 22.83 5.50 7.29
C LEU A 251 24.20 5.44 6.60
N ALA A 252 24.20 5.25 5.27
CA ALA A 252 25.43 5.27 4.48
C ALA A 252 26.16 6.61 4.60
N ARG A 253 25.43 7.73 4.56
CA ARG A 253 26.03 9.07 4.78
C ARG A 253 26.61 9.21 6.17
N CYS A 254 25.90 8.76 7.22
CA CYS A 254 26.42 8.77 8.58
C CYS A 254 27.72 7.98 8.69
N LEU A 255 27.77 6.77 8.14
CA LEU A 255 28.95 5.92 8.15
C LEU A 255 30.11 6.49 7.32
N GLN A 256 29.80 7.06 6.16
CA GLN A 256 30.82 7.67 5.29
C GLN A 256 31.53 8.85 5.96
N LEU A 257 30.77 9.68 6.66
CA LEU A 257 31.26 10.94 7.24
C LEU A 257 31.58 10.85 8.74
N GLY A 258 31.32 9.71 9.38
CA GLY A 258 31.48 9.56 10.83
C GLY A 258 30.50 10.43 11.65
N ARG A 259 29.28 10.63 11.13
CA ARG A 259 28.24 11.46 11.78
C ARG A 259 27.32 10.60 12.63
N GLY A 260 27.43 10.73 13.96
CA GLY A 260 26.60 9.98 14.91
C GLY A 260 26.92 8.48 15.04
N VAL A 261 27.87 7.99 14.26
CA VAL A 261 28.42 6.63 14.27
C VAL A 261 29.90 6.67 13.93
N GLN A 262 30.63 5.61 14.28
CA GLN A 262 32.01 5.46 13.83
C GLN A 262 32.06 5.37 12.31
N GLN A 263 33.03 6.06 11.71
CA GLN A 263 33.24 6.04 10.27
C GLN A 263 33.58 4.64 9.79
N ASP A 264 32.89 4.17 8.77
CA ASP A 264 33.10 2.88 8.11
C ASP A 264 32.78 2.97 6.62
N GLN A 265 33.79 3.08 5.78
CA GLN A 265 33.65 3.23 4.33
C GLN A 265 33.07 1.98 3.66
N ALA A 266 33.41 0.79 4.16
CA ALA A 266 32.91 -0.47 3.60
C ALA A 266 31.41 -0.65 3.86
N ALA A 267 30.99 -0.39 5.10
CA ALA A 267 29.59 -0.40 5.48
C ALA A 267 28.80 0.69 4.74
N ALA A 268 29.34 1.90 4.58
CA ALA A 268 28.73 2.97 3.82
C ALA A 268 28.42 2.54 2.37
N LYS A 269 29.41 1.95 1.69
CA LYS A 269 29.24 1.44 0.32
C LYS A 269 28.12 0.38 0.23
N LYS A 270 28.06 -0.54 1.20
CA LYS A 270 27.02 -1.56 1.28
C LYS A 270 25.63 -0.95 1.35
N TYR A 271 25.41 0.05 2.21
CA TYR A 271 24.11 0.68 2.39
C TYR A 271 23.74 1.62 1.26
N TYR A 272 24.68 2.29 0.60
CA TYR A 272 24.40 3.00 -0.66
C TYR A 272 23.90 2.05 -1.75
N SER A 273 24.55 0.90 -1.91
CA SER A 273 24.10 -0.13 -2.86
C SER A 273 22.71 -0.64 -2.50
N LYS A 274 22.42 -0.85 -1.21
CA LYS A 274 21.08 -1.26 -0.75
C LYS A 274 20.03 -0.21 -1.08
N ALA A 275 20.30 1.07 -0.87
CA ALA A 275 19.39 2.14 -1.23
C ALA A 275 19.07 2.16 -2.74
N CYS A 276 20.08 2.01 -3.58
CA CYS A 276 19.89 1.93 -5.04
C CYS A 276 19.06 0.72 -5.49
N LEU A 277 19.20 -0.41 -4.80
CA LEU A 277 18.41 -1.62 -5.10
C LEU A 277 16.96 -1.48 -4.68
N LEU A 278 16.68 -0.80 -3.55
CA LEU A 278 15.34 -0.62 -3.00
C LEU A 278 14.52 0.40 -3.79
N ASP A 279 15.10 1.56 -4.06
CA ASP A 279 14.47 2.63 -4.86
C ASP A 279 15.54 3.46 -5.56
N PRO A 280 15.85 3.16 -6.84
CA PRO A 280 16.87 3.88 -7.60
C PRO A 280 16.60 5.38 -7.76
N ALA A 281 15.33 5.79 -7.86
CA ALA A 281 14.94 7.18 -8.03
C ALA A 281 15.24 7.98 -6.75
N VAL A 282 14.82 7.47 -5.60
CA VAL A 282 15.12 8.08 -4.29
C VAL A 282 16.62 8.16 -4.06
N ALA A 283 17.36 7.07 -4.32
CA ALA A 283 18.82 7.07 -4.15
C ALA A 283 19.52 8.10 -5.04
N SER A 284 19.06 8.24 -6.28
CA SER A 284 19.59 9.24 -7.24
C SER A 284 19.31 10.67 -6.78
N ASP A 285 18.10 10.97 -6.36
CA ASP A 285 17.69 12.30 -5.90
C ASP A 285 18.47 12.72 -4.64
N LEU A 286 18.63 11.81 -3.69
CA LEU A 286 19.40 12.04 -2.47
C LEU A 286 20.88 12.19 -2.76
N GLN A 287 21.43 11.41 -3.70
CA GLN A 287 22.83 11.57 -4.14
C GLN A 287 23.07 12.93 -4.79
N LEU A 288 22.14 13.38 -5.62
CA LEU A 288 22.21 14.72 -6.22
C LEU A 288 22.17 15.80 -5.13
N ALA A 289 21.27 15.66 -4.14
CA ALA A 289 21.21 16.60 -3.01
C ALA A 289 22.52 16.62 -2.20
N ALA A 290 23.15 15.46 -2.00
CA ALA A 290 24.45 15.36 -1.34
C ALA A 290 25.55 16.04 -2.13
N ASN A 291 25.61 15.82 -3.44
CA ASN A 291 26.60 16.43 -4.34
C ASN A 291 26.46 17.96 -4.40
N LEU A 292 25.24 18.47 -4.25
CA LEU A 292 24.95 19.91 -4.19
C LEU A 292 25.14 20.51 -2.77
N GLY A 293 25.61 19.73 -1.81
CA GLY A 293 25.84 20.18 -0.44
C GLY A 293 24.55 20.51 0.34
N ARG A 294 23.42 19.94 -0.08
CA ARG A 294 22.12 20.17 0.59
C ARG A 294 21.92 19.22 1.78
N ILE A 295 22.63 18.09 1.81
CA ILE A 295 22.61 17.09 2.87
C ILE A 295 24.00 16.55 3.20
#